data_e44e5c740389c1a6604eb44b181aff18
#
_entry.id   e44e5c740389c1a6604eb44b181aff18
#
_cell.length_a   1.000
_cell.length_b   1.000
_cell.length_c   1.000
_cell.angle_alpha   90.00
_cell.angle_beta   90.00
_cell.angle_gamma   90.00
#
_symmetry.space_group_name_H-M   'P 1'
#
loop_
_entity.id
_entity.type
_entity.pdbx_description
1 polymer ?
#
loop_
_entity_poly.entity_id
_entity_poly.type
_entity_poly.pdbx_seq_one_letter_code
_entity_poly.pdbx_strand_id
1 'polypeptide(L)'
;MELNVKQIETVKVLYDTYKTETVTRAQINALVNKKKISNPSWLKSDTYKVDRGVYQLPLDNKTPDVKTVKTVETPKVDDTKAAYVVSSLTDNVVPSLIPNFVNFGNYSDIKNIVKSKKFYPVFITGLSGNGKTLAVTQACAESKREMIRVNVTIETDEDDLLGGYRLKDGQTIWQDGPVVEAMKRGAILLLDEIDLASNKVMCLQPILEGSGVYIKKINRFVKPKLGFNVIATANTKGQGSDDGKFIGTNVLNEAFLERFPVTFEQEYPSAKVEEQIVANTLKSAGKSDAKFAANLVTWADVIRKTYKDGGIDEIISTRRLVHIAEAYGIFKNKMKAIQVCTNRFDDDTKNSFTELYTKVDSGASVDQILEERKKQELENSIGQDSNDSEDGEEEDINV
;
A
#
# COMPACT_ATOMS: atom_id res chain seq x y z
N MET A 1 21.77 -49.82 -25.69
CA MET A 1 22.71 -49.50 -26.81
C MET A 1 23.94 -48.85 -26.17
N GLU A 2 25.12 -49.27 -26.56
CA GLU A 2 26.35 -48.63 -26.11
C GLU A 2 26.56 -47.32 -26.86
N LEU A 3 27.07 -46.31 -26.15
CA LEU A 3 27.39 -45.01 -26.74
C LEU A 3 28.63 -45.10 -27.66
N ASN A 4 28.64 -44.43 -28.78
CA ASN A 4 29.82 -44.36 -29.61
C ASN A 4 30.85 -43.37 -29.03
N VAL A 5 32.11 -43.44 -29.55
CA VAL A 5 33.24 -42.65 -29.04
C VAL A 5 32.95 -41.14 -28.99
N LYS A 6 32.29 -40.59 -30.01
CA LYS A 6 31.93 -39.14 -30.04
C LYS A 6 30.84 -38.76 -29.02
N GLN A 7 29.94 -39.69 -28.74
CA GLN A 7 28.90 -39.47 -27.74
C GLN A 7 29.50 -39.52 -26.32
N ILE A 8 30.42 -40.44 -26.06
CA ILE A 8 31.15 -40.53 -24.78
C ILE A 8 31.97 -39.27 -24.54
N GLU A 9 32.65 -38.77 -25.57
CA GLU A 9 33.44 -37.54 -25.50
C GLU A 9 32.55 -36.31 -25.20
N THR A 10 31.36 -36.24 -25.82
CA THR A 10 30.37 -35.19 -25.56
C THR A 10 29.86 -35.24 -24.09
N VAL A 11 29.55 -36.42 -23.55
CA VAL A 11 29.13 -36.59 -22.15
C VAL A 11 30.23 -36.14 -21.20
N LYS A 12 31.49 -36.52 -21.50
CA LYS A 12 32.64 -36.12 -20.69
C LYS A 12 32.83 -34.62 -20.65
N VAL A 13 32.76 -33.93 -21.78
CA VAL A 13 32.89 -32.46 -21.87
C VAL A 13 31.74 -31.76 -21.09
N LEU A 14 30.52 -32.26 -21.20
CA LEU A 14 29.37 -31.71 -20.44
C LEU A 14 29.56 -31.91 -18.95
N TYR A 15 29.92 -33.11 -18.51
CA TYR A 15 30.15 -33.43 -17.09
C TYR A 15 31.33 -32.62 -16.53
N ASP A 16 32.45 -32.57 -17.24
CA ASP A 16 33.64 -31.83 -16.77
C ASP A 16 33.38 -30.33 -16.66
N THR A 17 32.54 -29.79 -17.52
CA THR A 17 32.20 -28.35 -17.51
C THR A 17 31.25 -27.97 -16.38
N TYR A 18 30.22 -28.79 -16.14
CA TYR A 18 29.16 -28.42 -15.21
C TYR A 18 29.18 -29.21 -13.89
N LYS A 19 29.97 -30.26 -13.81
CA LYS A 19 30.10 -31.17 -12.63
C LYS A 19 28.75 -31.65 -12.09
N THR A 20 27.78 -31.92 -13.03
CA THR A 20 26.44 -32.39 -12.70
C THR A 20 26.09 -33.59 -13.55
N GLU A 21 25.26 -34.48 -13.02
CA GLU A 21 24.76 -35.65 -13.73
C GLU A 21 23.62 -35.31 -14.71
N THR A 22 23.03 -34.16 -14.56
CA THR A 22 21.95 -33.65 -15.42
C THR A 22 22.34 -32.32 -16.05
N VAL A 23 21.91 -32.11 -17.29
CA VAL A 23 22.18 -30.86 -18.01
C VAL A 23 20.94 -30.29 -18.65
N THR A 24 20.82 -28.96 -18.63
CA THR A 24 19.71 -28.25 -19.26
C THR A 24 19.97 -28.02 -20.75
N ARG A 25 18.89 -27.83 -21.52
CA ARG A 25 18.99 -27.46 -22.94
C ARG A 25 19.82 -26.18 -23.16
N ALA A 26 19.73 -25.22 -22.24
CA ALA A 26 20.52 -23.99 -22.28
C ALA A 26 22.03 -24.25 -22.13
N GLN A 27 22.42 -25.10 -21.19
CA GLN A 27 23.80 -25.52 -20.95
C GLN A 27 24.41 -26.26 -22.17
N ILE A 28 23.64 -27.16 -22.76
CA ILE A 28 24.06 -27.86 -24.00
C ILE A 28 24.28 -26.85 -25.12
N ASN A 29 23.32 -25.97 -25.36
CA ASN A 29 23.40 -24.96 -26.41
C ASN A 29 24.57 -23.99 -26.18
N ALA A 30 24.89 -23.64 -24.95
CA ALA A 30 26.04 -22.77 -24.63
C ALA A 30 27.38 -23.40 -25.06
N LEU A 31 27.55 -24.72 -24.92
CA LEU A 31 28.77 -25.40 -25.40
C LEU A 31 28.78 -25.64 -26.88
N VAL A 32 27.64 -25.88 -27.51
CA VAL A 32 27.50 -25.95 -28.96
C VAL A 32 27.88 -24.60 -29.60
N ASN A 33 27.36 -23.50 -29.07
CA ASN A 33 27.67 -22.16 -29.58
C ASN A 33 29.16 -21.78 -29.42
N LYS A 34 29.79 -22.26 -28.36
CA LYS A 34 31.26 -22.12 -28.14
C LYS A 34 32.11 -23.09 -28.98
N LYS A 35 31.48 -23.87 -29.86
CA LYS A 35 32.14 -24.91 -30.69
C LYS A 35 32.94 -25.97 -29.88
N LYS A 36 32.59 -26.17 -28.60
CA LYS A 36 33.24 -27.18 -27.75
C LYS A 36 32.70 -28.58 -27.95
N ILE A 37 31.42 -28.67 -28.34
CA ILE A 37 30.74 -29.94 -28.70
C ILE A 37 29.89 -29.76 -29.96
N SER A 38 29.67 -30.84 -30.70
CA SER A 38 28.66 -30.88 -31.77
C SER A 38 27.26 -30.96 -31.15
N ASN A 39 26.22 -30.52 -31.87
CA ASN A 39 24.86 -30.55 -31.35
C ASN A 39 24.41 -32.00 -31.04
N PRO A 40 24.26 -32.38 -29.77
CA PRO A 40 23.93 -33.75 -29.38
C PRO A 40 22.41 -34.00 -29.42
N SER A 41 21.87 -34.11 -30.64
CA SER A 41 20.43 -34.37 -30.83
C SER A 41 19.98 -35.67 -30.15
N TRP A 42 20.85 -36.67 -30.13
CA TRP A 42 20.62 -37.97 -29.43
C TRP A 42 20.41 -37.82 -27.93
N LEU A 43 21.12 -36.91 -27.25
CA LEU A 43 20.96 -36.65 -25.81
C LEU A 43 19.65 -35.91 -25.53
N LYS A 44 19.11 -35.21 -26.52
CA LYS A 44 17.83 -34.49 -26.41
C LYS A 44 16.60 -35.37 -26.68
N SER A 45 16.80 -36.68 -26.91
CA SER A 45 15.71 -37.65 -27.04
C SER A 45 15.01 -37.93 -25.72
N ASP A 46 13.80 -38.51 -25.78
CA ASP A 46 13.01 -38.83 -24.60
C ASP A 46 13.68 -39.89 -23.72
N THR A 47 14.63 -40.67 -24.25
CA THR A 47 15.42 -41.67 -23.53
C THR A 47 16.27 -41.09 -22.40
N TYR A 48 16.78 -39.88 -22.58
CA TYR A 48 17.64 -39.17 -21.62
C TYR A 48 16.93 -37.98 -20.91
N LYS A 49 15.69 -37.76 -21.25
CA LYS A 49 14.91 -36.66 -20.70
C LYS A 49 14.41 -36.98 -19.31
N VAL A 50 14.80 -36.16 -18.33
CA VAL A 50 14.37 -36.27 -16.94
C VAL A 50 13.22 -35.35 -16.65
N ASP A 51 13.27 -34.12 -17.25
CA ASP A 51 12.24 -33.11 -17.11
C ASP A 51 12.22 -32.20 -18.36
N ARG A 52 11.26 -31.26 -18.42
CA ARG A 52 11.14 -30.33 -19.58
C ARG A 52 12.42 -29.53 -19.79
N GLY A 53 13.20 -29.95 -20.79
CA GLY A 53 14.47 -29.31 -21.15
C GLY A 53 15.67 -29.69 -20.27
N VAL A 54 15.55 -30.74 -19.44
CA VAL A 54 16.62 -31.32 -18.61
C VAL A 54 16.89 -32.74 -19.03
N TYR A 55 18.16 -33.12 -19.18
CA TYR A 55 18.60 -34.39 -19.71
C TYR A 55 19.63 -35.02 -18.78
N GLN A 56 19.49 -36.36 -18.51
CA GLN A 56 20.43 -37.16 -17.75
C GLN A 56 21.66 -37.50 -18.60
N LEU A 57 22.83 -37.31 -18.05
CA LEU A 57 24.08 -37.74 -18.70
C LEU A 57 24.30 -39.23 -18.45
N PRO A 58 24.49 -40.05 -19.49
CA PRO A 58 24.81 -41.49 -19.36
C PRO A 58 26.28 -41.67 -18.99
N LEU A 59 26.61 -41.52 -17.72
CA LEU A 59 28.00 -41.59 -17.22
C LEU A 59 28.61 -42.98 -17.30
N ASP A 60 27.76 -44.04 -17.28
CA ASP A 60 28.19 -45.44 -17.38
C ASP A 60 28.29 -45.91 -18.83
N ASN A 61 28.33 -45.03 -19.80
CA ASN A 61 28.38 -45.32 -21.25
C ASN A 61 27.22 -46.16 -21.79
N LYS A 62 26.13 -46.33 -21.00
CA LYS A 62 24.92 -47.07 -21.38
C LYS A 62 23.71 -46.16 -21.38
N THR A 63 22.73 -46.48 -22.23
CA THR A 63 21.42 -45.78 -22.15
C THR A 63 20.76 -46.15 -20.84
N PRO A 64 20.14 -45.21 -20.11
CA PRO A 64 19.38 -45.52 -18.92
C PRO A 64 18.27 -46.53 -19.25
N ASP A 65 18.10 -47.57 -18.44
CA ASP A 65 16.99 -48.51 -18.57
C ASP A 65 15.67 -47.78 -18.30
N VAL A 66 14.77 -47.79 -19.29
CA VAL A 66 13.46 -47.07 -19.24
C VAL A 66 12.55 -47.62 -18.11
N LYS A 67 12.96 -48.66 -17.39
CA LYS A 67 12.16 -49.30 -16.34
C LYS A 67 12.55 -48.94 -14.90
N THR A 68 13.52 -48.11 -14.67
CA THR A 68 13.91 -47.66 -13.34
C THR A 68 13.89 -46.12 -13.17
N VAL A 69 12.99 -45.44 -13.85
CA VAL A 69 12.46 -44.21 -13.26
C VAL A 69 11.61 -44.71 -12.10
N LYS A 70 12.20 -44.85 -10.92
CA LYS A 70 11.41 -44.74 -9.68
C LYS A 70 10.55 -43.51 -9.90
N THR A 71 9.27 -43.75 -10.06
CA THR A 71 8.27 -42.73 -9.78
C THR A 71 8.76 -42.11 -8.48
N VAL A 72 9.39 -40.95 -8.55
CA VAL A 72 9.48 -40.08 -7.39
C VAL A 72 8.02 -39.98 -7.03
N GLU A 73 7.61 -40.68 -5.97
CA GLU A 73 6.33 -40.46 -5.37
C GLU A 73 6.23 -38.95 -5.32
N THR A 74 5.27 -38.39 -6.07
CA THR A 74 4.86 -37.03 -5.87
C THR A 74 4.77 -36.87 -4.38
N PRO A 75 5.60 -36.04 -3.73
CA PRO A 75 5.47 -35.87 -2.31
C PRO A 75 4.00 -35.52 -2.17
N LYS A 76 3.24 -36.35 -1.41
CA LYS A 76 1.92 -35.97 -0.95
C LYS A 76 2.13 -34.55 -0.50
N VAL A 77 1.51 -33.60 -1.21
CA VAL A 77 1.53 -32.18 -0.85
C VAL A 77 1.03 -32.20 0.57
N ASP A 78 1.98 -32.11 1.48
CA ASP A 78 1.67 -31.95 2.88
C ASP A 78 1.01 -30.57 2.93
N ASP A 79 -0.32 -30.55 3.08
CA ASP A 79 -1.09 -29.30 3.17
C ASP A 79 -0.50 -28.35 4.21
N THR A 80 0.32 -28.89 5.13
CA THR A 80 1.10 -28.10 6.09
C THR A 80 2.28 -27.35 5.46
N LYS A 81 2.87 -27.81 4.33
CA LYS A 81 3.96 -27.07 3.66
C LYS A 81 3.46 -26.01 2.68
N ALA A 82 2.29 -26.20 2.07
CA ALA A 82 1.62 -25.13 1.34
C ALA A 82 1.21 -23.97 2.28
N ALA A 83 0.89 -24.27 3.55
CA ALA A 83 0.67 -23.27 4.59
C ALA A 83 1.92 -22.42 4.91
N TYR A 84 3.14 -22.89 4.64
CA TYR A 84 4.36 -22.21 5.04
C TYR A 84 4.71 -20.97 4.20
N VAL A 85 4.19 -20.83 2.98
CA VAL A 85 4.38 -19.62 2.15
C VAL A 85 3.31 -18.56 2.41
N VAL A 86 2.14 -19.01 2.84
CA VAL A 86 1.06 -18.13 3.32
C VAL A 86 1.36 -17.67 4.76
N SER A 87 2.06 -18.46 5.58
CA SER A 87 2.35 -18.12 6.98
C SER A 87 3.30 -16.94 7.16
N SER A 88 4.12 -16.58 6.19
CA SER A 88 4.92 -15.34 6.27
C SER A 88 4.08 -14.06 6.21
N LEU A 89 2.83 -14.14 5.71
CA LEU A 89 1.82 -13.08 5.77
C LEU A 89 0.87 -13.23 6.98
N THR A 90 0.97 -14.33 7.75
CA THR A 90 -0.11 -14.76 8.65
C THR A 90 0.26 -14.94 10.11
N ASP A 91 1.52 -14.85 10.46
CA ASP A 91 1.90 -14.85 11.86
C ASP A 91 1.50 -13.51 12.50
N ASN A 92 0.32 -13.55 13.18
CA ASN A 92 -0.25 -12.47 13.95
C ASN A 92 -1.01 -11.38 13.15
N VAL A 93 -2.03 -11.79 12.43
CA VAL A 93 -2.95 -10.86 11.74
C VAL A 93 -3.90 -10.08 12.67
N VAL A 94 -3.88 -10.34 13.98
CA VAL A 94 -4.53 -9.46 14.97
C VAL A 94 -3.59 -8.28 15.24
N PRO A 95 -3.99 -7.04 14.92
CA PRO A 95 -3.13 -5.88 15.12
C PRO A 95 -2.75 -5.68 16.60
N SER A 96 -1.57 -5.13 16.83
CA SER A 96 -1.18 -4.69 18.18
C SER A 96 -1.96 -3.45 18.57
N LEU A 97 -2.26 -3.32 19.88
CA LEU A 97 -2.83 -2.10 20.43
C LEU A 97 -1.89 -0.91 20.21
N ILE A 98 -2.46 0.20 19.76
CA ILE A 98 -1.72 1.44 19.57
C ILE A 98 -1.58 2.12 20.93
N PRO A 99 -0.35 2.33 21.43
CA PRO A 99 -0.14 3.01 22.69
C PRO A 99 -0.71 4.43 22.66
N ASN A 100 -1.37 4.81 23.75
CA ASN A 100 -1.92 6.17 23.93
C ASN A 100 -2.93 6.62 22.84
N PHE A 101 -3.60 5.66 22.20
CA PHE A 101 -4.66 5.97 21.24
C PHE A 101 -5.76 6.81 21.91
N VAL A 102 -6.21 7.84 21.21
CA VAL A 102 -7.31 8.70 21.64
C VAL A 102 -8.49 8.50 20.70
N ASN A 103 -9.64 8.15 21.27
CA ASN A 103 -10.87 7.94 20.52
C ASN A 103 -11.44 9.26 20.00
N PHE A 104 -11.77 9.31 18.72
CA PHE A 104 -12.46 10.46 18.14
C PHE A 104 -13.23 10.07 16.87
N GLY A 105 -14.05 10.99 16.38
CA GLY A 105 -14.83 10.82 15.15
C GLY A 105 -15.68 9.55 15.19
N ASN A 106 -15.62 8.79 14.11
CA ASN A 106 -16.45 7.60 13.91
C ASN A 106 -15.89 6.33 14.57
N TYR A 107 -14.86 6.46 15.44
CA TYR A 107 -14.19 5.29 16.03
C TYR A 107 -15.12 4.33 16.76
N SER A 108 -16.06 4.85 17.56
CA SER A 108 -16.98 4.03 18.34
C SER A 108 -17.89 3.18 17.44
N ASP A 109 -18.36 3.76 16.35
CA ASP A 109 -19.24 3.07 15.40
C ASP A 109 -18.45 2.03 14.58
N ILE A 110 -17.25 2.37 14.12
CA ILE A 110 -16.33 1.42 13.48
C ILE A 110 -16.07 0.23 14.42
N LYS A 111 -15.76 0.48 15.69
CA LYS A 111 -15.53 -0.56 16.68
C LYS A 111 -16.75 -1.44 16.90
N ASN A 112 -17.96 -0.86 16.96
CA ASN A 112 -19.20 -1.60 17.09
C ASN A 112 -19.44 -2.53 15.89
N ILE A 113 -19.20 -2.05 14.67
CA ILE A 113 -19.29 -2.84 13.45
C ILE A 113 -18.29 -4.00 13.48
N VAL A 114 -17.01 -3.73 13.78
CA VAL A 114 -15.96 -4.76 13.89
C VAL A 114 -16.31 -5.82 14.94
N LYS A 115 -16.82 -5.40 16.11
CA LYS A 115 -17.20 -6.28 17.21
C LYS A 115 -18.44 -7.12 16.90
N SER A 116 -19.37 -6.61 16.09
CA SER A 116 -20.63 -7.28 15.77
C SER A 116 -20.45 -8.60 15.04
N LYS A 117 -19.35 -8.80 14.35
CA LYS A 117 -19.06 -9.94 13.45
C LYS A 117 -20.09 -10.11 12.32
N LYS A 118 -20.95 -9.13 12.10
CA LYS A 118 -21.90 -9.12 10.98
C LYS A 118 -21.19 -8.62 9.73
N PHE A 119 -21.57 -9.16 8.59
CA PHE A 119 -21.13 -8.62 7.31
C PHE A 119 -21.87 -7.29 7.06
N TYR A 120 -21.12 -6.22 7.05
CA TYR A 120 -21.62 -4.86 6.87
C TYR A 120 -20.48 -3.97 6.35
N PRO A 121 -20.25 -3.96 5.03
CA PRO A 121 -19.16 -3.19 4.43
C PRO A 121 -19.19 -1.69 4.78
N VAL A 122 -18.03 -1.11 4.99
CA VAL A 122 -17.87 0.29 5.41
C VAL A 122 -16.91 1.01 4.49
N PHE A 123 -17.29 2.20 4.03
CA PHE A 123 -16.43 3.13 3.32
C PHE A 123 -16.07 4.29 4.24
N ILE A 124 -14.78 4.62 4.39
CA ILE A 124 -14.32 5.71 5.24
C ILE A 124 -13.54 6.70 4.38
N THR A 125 -14.09 7.89 4.22
CA THR A 125 -13.48 8.97 3.44
C THR A 125 -12.97 10.10 4.31
N GLY A 126 -12.10 10.94 3.79
CA GLY A 126 -11.60 12.15 4.42
C GLY A 126 -10.12 12.41 4.12
N LEU A 127 -9.65 13.58 4.46
CA LEU A 127 -8.29 14.04 4.16
C LEU A 127 -7.19 13.11 4.70
N SER A 128 -6.02 13.15 4.06
CA SER A 128 -4.89 12.33 4.48
C SER A 128 -4.41 12.68 5.89
N GLY A 129 -3.98 11.67 6.65
CA GLY A 129 -3.40 11.86 7.99
C GLY A 129 -4.37 12.22 9.09
N ASN A 130 -5.68 11.99 8.88
CA ASN A 130 -6.74 12.20 9.88
C ASN A 130 -7.11 10.93 10.68
N GLY A 131 -6.37 9.83 10.54
CA GLY A 131 -6.51 8.64 11.39
C GLY A 131 -7.47 7.56 10.90
N LYS A 132 -7.98 7.58 9.66
CA LYS A 132 -8.90 6.56 9.09
C LYS A 132 -8.41 5.12 9.33
N THR A 133 -7.27 4.79 8.76
CA THR A 133 -6.63 3.46 8.85
C THR A 133 -6.29 3.09 10.28
N LEU A 134 -5.84 4.07 11.07
CA LEU A 134 -5.49 3.91 12.48
C LEU A 134 -6.70 3.50 13.32
N ALA A 135 -7.87 4.11 13.09
CA ALA A 135 -9.12 3.80 13.77
C ALA A 135 -9.55 2.34 13.53
N VAL A 136 -9.48 1.86 12.28
CA VAL A 136 -9.79 0.46 11.94
C VAL A 136 -8.82 -0.50 12.63
N THR A 137 -7.52 -0.20 12.55
CA THR A 137 -6.47 -1.00 13.17
C THR A 137 -6.69 -1.15 14.67
N GLN A 138 -6.94 -0.03 15.37
CA GLN A 138 -7.19 -0.03 16.81
C GLN A 138 -8.50 -0.76 17.18
N ALA A 139 -9.56 -0.57 16.37
CA ALA A 139 -10.84 -1.27 16.59
C ALA A 139 -10.67 -2.80 16.47
N CYS A 140 -9.87 -3.26 15.50
CA CYS A 140 -9.54 -4.67 15.34
C CYS A 140 -8.70 -5.19 16.51
N ALA A 141 -7.67 -4.44 16.93
CA ALA A 141 -6.82 -4.77 18.07
C ALA A 141 -7.61 -4.95 19.37
N GLU A 142 -8.43 -3.96 19.72
CA GLU A 142 -9.27 -4.00 20.93
C GLU A 142 -10.34 -5.09 20.89
N SER A 143 -10.84 -5.41 19.69
CA SER A 143 -11.84 -6.46 19.50
C SER A 143 -11.22 -7.84 19.31
N LYS A 144 -9.89 -7.96 19.33
CA LYS A 144 -9.12 -9.18 19.05
C LYS A 144 -9.56 -9.83 17.75
N ARG A 145 -9.76 -8.99 16.71
CA ARG A 145 -10.18 -9.40 15.39
C ARG A 145 -8.97 -9.41 14.43
N GLU A 146 -8.85 -10.49 13.68
CA GLU A 146 -7.89 -10.54 12.59
C GLU A 146 -8.22 -9.46 11.55
N MET A 147 -7.19 -8.81 11.03
CA MET A 147 -7.27 -7.81 9.98
C MET A 147 -6.21 -8.08 8.92
N ILE A 148 -6.64 -8.15 7.68
CA ILE A 148 -5.74 -8.22 6.53
C ILE A 148 -5.85 -6.90 5.78
N ARG A 149 -4.74 -6.17 5.68
CA ARG A 149 -4.67 -4.88 4.99
C ARG A 149 -4.09 -5.06 3.61
N VAL A 150 -4.72 -4.45 2.63
CA VAL A 150 -4.25 -4.31 1.25
C VAL A 150 -4.13 -2.83 0.95
N ASN A 151 -2.92 -2.36 0.66
CA ASN A 151 -2.73 -1.03 0.09
C ASN A 151 -3.03 -1.13 -1.39
N VAL A 152 -4.09 -0.45 -1.80
CA VAL A 152 -4.53 -0.47 -3.19
C VAL A 152 -3.75 0.57 -3.99
N THR A 153 -3.39 0.22 -5.21
CA THR A 153 -2.71 1.09 -6.17
C THR A 153 -3.39 0.98 -7.52
N ILE A 154 -3.00 1.82 -8.47
CA ILE A 154 -3.51 1.75 -9.84
C ILE A 154 -3.21 0.40 -10.53
N GLU A 155 -2.12 -0.25 -10.13
CA GLU A 155 -1.70 -1.54 -10.68
C GLU A 155 -2.40 -2.74 -10.05
N THR A 156 -3.02 -2.56 -8.88
CA THR A 156 -3.68 -3.64 -8.13
C THR A 156 -4.73 -4.34 -9.00
N ASP A 157 -4.62 -5.64 -9.14
CA ASP A 157 -5.47 -6.45 -10.00
C ASP A 157 -6.09 -7.67 -9.32
N GLU A 158 -6.80 -8.49 -10.09
CA GLU A 158 -7.45 -9.72 -9.60
C GLU A 158 -6.44 -10.71 -9.01
N ASP A 159 -5.25 -10.82 -9.60
CA ASP A 159 -4.22 -11.76 -9.15
C ASP A 159 -3.60 -11.32 -7.82
N ASP A 160 -3.48 -10.02 -7.59
CA ASP A 160 -3.02 -9.46 -6.32
C ASP A 160 -4.07 -9.63 -5.22
N LEU A 161 -5.35 -9.49 -5.56
CA LEU A 161 -6.46 -9.53 -4.60
C LEU A 161 -6.94 -10.94 -4.31
N LEU A 162 -7.25 -11.73 -5.34
CA LEU A 162 -7.85 -13.06 -5.18
C LEU A 162 -6.81 -14.17 -5.16
N GLY A 163 -5.66 -13.95 -5.81
CA GLY A 163 -4.58 -14.92 -5.90
C GLY A 163 -4.21 -15.25 -7.33
N GLY A 164 -3.03 -15.82 -7.47
CA GLY A 164 -2.45 -16.13 -8.77
C GLY A 164 -1.48 -17.30 -8.72
N TYR A 165 -1.05 -17.73 -9.89
CA TYR A 165 -0.02 -18.75 -10.01
C TYR A 165 1.35 -18.16 -9.69
N ARG A 166 2.11 -18.85 -8.86
CA ARG A 166 3.48 -18.49 -8.47
C ARG A 166 4.42 -19.68 -8.75
N LEU A 167 5.65 -19.37 -9.14
CA LEU A 167 6.69 -20.37 -9.30
C LEU A 167 7.39 -20.60 -7.95
N LYS A 168 7.28 -21.81 -7.42
CA LYS A 168 7.94 -22.21 -6.17
C LYS A 168 8.63 -23.56 -6.39
N ASP A 169 9.92 -23.64 -6.05
CA ASP A 169 10.72 -24.87 -6.15
C ASP A 169 10.62 -25.55 -7.55
N GLY A 170 10.56 -24.74 -8.62
CA GLY A 170 10.41 -25.22 -10.00
C GLY A 170 9.00 -25.65 -10.40
N GLN A 171 8.02 -25.57 -9.51
CA GLN A 171 6.61 -25.92 -9.75
C GLN A 171 5.73 -24.67 -9.78
N THR A 172 4.74 -24.69 -10.67
CA THR A 172 3.70 -23.66 -10.69
C THR A 172 2.62 -24.05 -9.70
N ILE A 173 2.47 -23.28 -8.63
CA ILE A 173 1.45 -23.46 -7.59
C ILE A 173 0.48 -22.28 -7.58
N TRP A 174 -0.75 -22.54 -7.18
CA TRP A 174 -1.70 -21.48 -6.88
C TRP A 174 -1.45 -20.95 -5.46
N GLN A 175 -1.40 -19.63 -5.33
CA GLN A 175 -1.34 -18.94 -4.04
C GLN A 175 -2.57 -18.06 -3.89
N ASP A 176 -3.33 -18.25 -2.82
CA ASP A 176 -4.48 -17.40 -2.52
C ASP A 176 -4.01 -15.98 -2.17
N GLY A 177 -4.76 -15.00 -2.64
CA GLY A 177 -4.53 -13.59 -2.34
C GLY A 177 -5.13 -13.16 -1.00
N PRO A 178 -4.82 -11.93 -0.55
CA PRO A 178 -5.22 -11.42 0.76
C PRO A 178 -6.74 -11.38 0.96
N VAL A 179 -7.50 -11.14 -0.08
CA VAL A 179 -8.97 -11.12 -0.02
C VAL A 179 -9.51 -12.53 0.28
N VAL A 180 -9.02 -13.52 -0.44
CA VAL A 180 -9.42 -14.94 -0.23
C VAL A 180 -9.01 -15.42 1.16
N GLU A 181 -7.84 -15.03 1.62
CA GLU A 181 -7.38 -15.34 2.98
C GLU A 181 -8.26 -14.68 4.04
N ALA A 182 -8.63 -13.40 3.87
CA ALA A 182 -9.55 -12.73 4.79
C ALA A 182 -10.92 -13.43 4.84
N MET A 183 -11.46 -13.81 3.69
CA MET A 183 -12.72 -14.57 3.60
C MET A 183 -12.65 -15.91 4.32
N LYS A 184 -11.60 -16.69 4.09
CA LYS A 184 -11.39 -18.01 4.72
C LYS A 184 -11.21 -17.92 6.23
N ARG A 185 -10.62 -16.86 6.74
CA ARG A 185 -10.36 -16.65 8.17
C ARG A 185 -11.55 -16.02 8.90
N GLY A 186 -12.44 -15.33 8.17
CA GLY A 186 -13.49 -14.50 8.77
C GLY A 186 -12.91 -13.21 9.34
N ALA A 187 -11.82 -12.73 8.75
CA ALA A 187 -11.09 -11.53 9.16
C ALA A 187 -11.75 -10.24 8.63
N ILE A 188 -11.31 -9.10 9.14
CA ILE A 188 -11.59 -7.80 8.53
C ILE A 188 -10.61 -7.60 7.37
N LEU A 189 -11.14 -7.40 6.17
CA LEU A 189 -10.37 -6.96 5.01
C LEU A 189 -10.36 -5.44 5.00
N LEU A 190 -9.18 -4.84 5.12
CA LEU A 190 -8.99 -3.40 5.00
C LEU A 190 -8.39 -3.09 3.63
N LEU A 191 -9.19 -2.46 2.76
CA LEU A 191 -8.75 -1.92 1.47
C LEU A 191 -8.34 -0.46 1.68
N ASP A 192 -7.05 -0.22 1.79
CA ASP A 192 -6.53 1.12 2.07
C ASP A 192 -6.23 1.86 0.77
N GLU A 193 -6.63 3.14 0.69
CA GLU A 193 -6.50 3.99 -0.48
C GLU A 193 -7.22 3.44 -1.72
N ILE A 194 -8.47 2.96 -1.54
CA ILE A 194 -9.28 2.34 -2.62
C ILE A 194 -9.54 3.29 -3.80
N ASP A 195 -9.50 4.59 -3.58
CA ASP A 195 -9.67 5.61 -4.59
C ASP A 195 -8.48 5.71 -5.59
N LEU A 196 -7.37 5.03 -5.33
CA LEU A 196 -6.31 4.83 -6.32
C LEU A 196 -6.60 3.68 -7.29
N ALA A 197 -7.61 2.87 -7.00
CA ALA A 197 -7.92 1.65 -7.75
C ALA A 197 -8.32 1.94 -9.21
N SER A 198 -7.87 1.08 -10.11
CA SER A 198 -8.43 1.01 -11.45
C SER A 198 -9.70 0.13 -11.47
N ASN A 199 -10.39 0.04 -12.61
CA ASN A 199 -11.55 -0.83 -12.79
C ASN A 199 -11.27 -2.33 -12.54
N LYS A 200 -10.02 -2.74 -12.38
CA LYS A 200 -9.63 -4.13 -12.07
C LYS A 200 -10.20 -4.60 -10.72
N VAL A 201 -10.48 -3.68 -9.78
CA VAL A 201 -11.06 -4.01 -8.45
C VAL A 201 -12.54 -4.45 -8.52
N MET A 202 -13.17 -4.38 -9.69
CA MET A 202 -14.54 -4.85 -9.87
C MET A 202 -14.71 -6.35 -9.60
N CYS A 203 -13.63 -7.13 -9.56
CA CYS A 203 -13.62 -8.51 -9.09
C CYS A 203 -14.11 -8.65 -7.64
N LEU A 204 -14.11 -7.57 -6.85
CA LEU A 204 -14.58 -7.54 -5.46
C LEU A 204 -16.11 -7.38 -5.32
N GLN A 205 -16.85 -7.06 -6.39
CA GLN A 205 -18.31 -6.84 -6.30
C GLN A 205 -19.07 -8.00 -5.64
N PRO A 206 -18.89 -9.28 -6.03
CA PRO A 206 -19.58 -10.39 -5.39
C PRO A 206 -19.24 -10.53 -3.90
N ILE A 207 -18.02 -10.14 -3.54
CA ILE A 207 -17.51 -10.21 -2.17
C ILE A 207 -18.17 -9.14 -1.31
N LEU A 208 -18.35 -7.93 -1.84
CA LEU A 208 -19.06 -6.83 -1.18
C LEU A 208 -20.54 -7.10 -0.99
N GLU A 209 -21.13 -8.02 -1.75
CA GLU A 209 -22.49 -8.54 -1.55
C GLU A 209 -22.56 -9.65 -0.50
N GLY A 210 -21.43 -10.13 0.04
CA GLY A 210 -21.37 -11.21 1.01
C GLY A 210 -21.57 -12.61 0.43
N SER A 211 -21.68 -12.73 -0.89
CA SER A 211 -22.05 -13.99 -1.56
C SER A 211 -20.88 -14.95 -1.74
N GLY A 212 -19.65 -14.46 -1.71
CA GLY A 212 -18.47 -15.23 -2.06
C GLY A 212 -18.00 -14.99 -3.49
N VAL A 213 -16.87 -15.60 -3.87
CA VAL A 213 -16.25 -15.41 -5.16
C VAL A 213 -15.89 -16.73 -5.84
N TYR A 214 -16.12 -16.79 -7.15
CA TYR A 214 -15.68 -17.89 -8.00
C TYR A 214 -14.36 -17.55 -8.66
N ILE A 215 -13.31 -18.27 -8.29
CA ILE A 215 -11.97 -18.10 -8.83
C ILE A 215 -11.85 -18.94 -10.10
N LYS A 216 -12.03 -18.31 -11.25
CA LYS A 216 -12.10 -18.97 -12.57
C LYS A 216 -10.83 -19.77 -12.90
N LYS A 217 -9.66 -19.24 -12.57
CA LYS A 217 -8.34 -19.84 -12.90
C LYS A 217 -8.14 -21.24 -12.30
N ILE A 218 -8.79 -21.53 -11.18
CA ILE A 218 -8.67 -22.82 -10.46
C ILE A 218 -10.01 -23.50 -10.25
N ASN A 219 -11.07 -23.02 -10.90
CA ASN A 219 -12.43 -23.62 -10.82
C ASN A 219 -12.89 -23.81 -9.36
N ARG A 220 -12.67 -22.81 -8.49
CA ARG A 220 -12.99 -22.90 -7.07
C ARG A 220 -13.91 -21.76 -6.62
N PHE A 221 -14.96 -22.12 -5.87
CA PHE A 221 -15.80 -21.12 -5.19
C PHE A 221 -15.39 -20.98 -3.73
N VAL A 222 -15.19 -19.74 -3.28
CA VAL A 222 -14.83 -19.41 -1.91
C VAL A 222 -15.96 -18.64 -1.27
N LYS A 223 -16.50 -19.18 -0.16
CA LYS A 223 -17.47 -18.51 0.68
C LYS A 223 -16.81 -17.81 1.86
N PRO A 224 -17.26 -16.63 2.26
CA PRO A 224 -16.76 -15.98 3.45
C PRO A 224 -17.19 -16.74 4.72
N LYS A 225 -16.26 -16.88 5.67
CA LYS A 225 -16.56 -17.36 7.01
C LYS A 225 -17.23 -16.27 7.84
N LEU A 226 -17.99 -16.70 8.87
CA LEU A 226 -18.61 -15.81 9.83
C LEU A 226 -17.57 -14.83 10.43
N GLY A 227 -17.94 -13.56 10.43
CA GLY A 227 -17.07 -12.50 10.90
C GLY A 227 -16.30 -11.77 9.80
N PHE A 228 -16.21 -12.32 8.59
CA PHE A 228 -15.66 -11.58 7.46
C PHE A 228 -16.42 -10.26 7.25
N ASN A 229 -15.67 -9.20 7.05
CA ASN A 229 -16.23 -7.91 6.66
C ASN A 229 -15.18 -7.11 5.86
N VAL A 230 -15.64 -6.13 5.10
CA VAL A 230 -14.78 -5.26 4.28
C VAL A 230 -14.88 -3.83 4.79
N ILE A 231 -13.74 -3.20 5.00
CA ILE A 231 -13.63 -1.77 5.29
C ILE A 231 -12.70 -1.16 4.25
N ALA A 232 -13.15 -0.13 3.57
CA ALA A 232 -12.36 0.60 2.61
C ALA A 232 -12.05 2.02 3.11
N THR A 233 -10.83 2.52 2.88
CA THR A 233 -10.47 3.92 3.15
C THR A 233 -10.13 4.63 1.86
N ALA A 234 -10.48 5.93 1.79
CA ALA A 234 -10.22 6.78 0.65
C ALA A 234 -9.90 8.21 1.11
N ASN A 235 -9.20 8.97 0.29
CA ASN A 235 -9.01 10.39 0.51
C ASN A 235 -10.12 11.22 -0.14
N THR A 236 -10.78 10.66 -1.14
CA THR A 236 -11.93 11.24 -1.85
C THR A 236 -13.20 10.46 -1.53
N LYS A 237 -14.36 10.98 -1.97
CA LYS A 237 -15.65 10.25 -1.86
C LYS A 237 -15.86 9.23 -2.99
N GLY A 238 -14.80 8.85 -3.69
CA GLY A 238 -14.87 7.99 -4.86
C GLY A 238 -15.16 8.75 -6.18
N GLN A 239 -15.22 10.06 -6.13
CA GLN A 239 -15.49 10.94 -7.29
C GLN A 239 -14.21 11.44 -7.97
N GLY A 240 -13.03 10.97 -7.52
CA GLY A 240 -11.75 11.51 -7.97
C GLY A 240 -11.44 12.87 -7.36
N SER A 241 -10.48 13.59 -7.94
CA SER A 241 -10.09 14.94 -7.53
C SER A 241 -10.19 15.87 -8.74
N ASP A 242 -11.31 16.58 -8.85
CA ASP A 242 -11.51 17.58 -9.93
C ASP A 242 -10.60 18.79 -9.76
N ASP A 243 -10.15 19.06 -8.54
CA ASP A 243 -9.26 20.17 -8.16
C ASP A 243 -7.76 19.83 -8.24
N GLY A 244 -7.41 18.62 -8.68
CA GLY A 244 -6.02 18.14 -8.80
C GLY A 244 -5.27 17.95 -7.48
N LYS A 245 -5.92 18.17 -6.33
CA LYS A 245 -5.28 18.07 -4.99
C LYS A 245 -4.90 16.65 -4.59
N PHE A 246 -5.60 15.67 -5.16
CA PHE A 246 -5.34 14.23 -4.91
C PHE A 246 -4.90 13.55 -6.21
N ILE A 247 -3.67 13.82 -6.62
CA ILE A 247 -3.07 13.24 -7.83
C ILE A 247 -3.09 11.71 -7.75
N GLY A 248 -3.57 11.07 -8.83
CA GLY A 248 -3.63 9.62 -8.95
C GLY A 248 -4.91 8.98 -8.41
N THR A 249 -5.84 9.75 -7.83
CA THR A 249 -7.16 9.21 -7.50
C THR A 249 -8.02 9.06 -8.74
N ASN A 250 -8.78 7.98 -8.79
CA ASN A 250 -9.70 7.65 -9.89
C ASN A 250 -11.16 7.84 -9.44
N VAL A 251 -12.03 8.06 -10.43
CA VAL A 251 -13.48 7.96 -10.20
C VAL A 251 -13.84 6.49 -10.06
N LEU A 252 -14.33 6.11 -8.89
CA LEU A 252 -14.79 4.75 -8.63
C LEU A 252 -16.17 4.55 -9.28
N ASN A 253 -16.40 3.33 -9.73
CA ASN A 253 -17.69 2.97 -10.31
C ASN A 253 -18.80 3.07 -9.25
N GLU A 254 -19.91 3.75 -9.58
CA GLU A 254 -21.05 3.95 -8.69
C GLU A 254 -21.61 2.63 -8.17
N ALA A 255 -21.76 1.62 -9.04
CA ALA A 255 -22.23 0.31 -8.64
C ALA A 255 -21.28 -0.40 -7.63
N PHE A 256 -20.01 -0.05 -7.60
CA PHE A 256 -19.06 -0.51 -6.59
C PHE A 256 -19.28 0.21 -5.26
N LEU A 257 -19.47 1.53 -5.29
CA LEU A 257 -19.71 2.36 -4.09
C LEU A 257 -21.02 2.02 -3.40
N GLU A 258 -22.10 1.79 -4.15
CA GLU A 258 -23.41 1.38 -3.64
C GLU A 258 -23.40 0.08 -2.82
N ARG A 259 -22.34 -0.74 -2.96
CA ARG A 259 -22.16 -1.95 -2.15
C ARG A 259 -21.59 -1.69 -0.76
N PHE A 260 -21.29 -0.44 -0.44
CA PHE A 260 -20.94 -0.02 0.91
C PHE A 260 -22.15 0.65 1.56
N PRO A 261 -22.93 -0.05 2.39
CA PRO A 261 -24.14 0.48 3.00
C PRO A 261 -23.87 1.64 3.97
N VAL A 262 -22.64 1.83 4.38
CA VAL A 262 -22.22 2.90 5.28
C VAL A 262 -21.00 3.62 4.74
N THR A 263 -21.10 4.95 4.67
CA THR A 263 -19.98 5.84 4.41
C THR A 263 -19.77 6.74 5.63
N PHE A 264 -18.58 6.68 6.21
CA PHE A 264 -18.15 7.60 7.27
C PHE A 264 -17.25 8.68 6.70
N GLU A 265 -17.61 9.93 6.95
CA GLU A 265 -16.70 11.05 6.73
C GLU A 265 -15.86 11.26 7.99
N GLN A 266 -14.55 11.06 7.85
CA GLN A 266 -13.59 11.24 8.94
C GLN A 266 -12.94 12.60 8.79
N GLU A 267 -13.29 13.50 9.69
CA GLU A 267 -12.65 14.82 9.84
C GLU A 267 -11.39 14.73 10.71
N TYR A 268 -10.63 15.82 10.78
CA TYR A 268 -9.59 15.97 11.79
C TYR A 268 -10.21 16.02 13.18
N PRO A 269 -9.47 15.61 14.22
CA PRO A 269 -9.95 15.70 15.60
C PRO A 269 -10.28 17.13 16.01
N SER A 270 -11.19 17.32 16.97
CA SER A 270 -11.36 18.62 17.60
C SER A 270 -10.06 19.08 18.28
N ALA A 271 -9.85 20.37 18.42
CA ALA A 271 -8.62 20.93 18.99
C ALA A 271 -8.23 20.28 20.33
N LYS A 272 -9.20 20.10 21.23
CA LYS A 272 -8.97 19.44 22.52
C LYS A 272 -8.47 17.99 22.40
N VAL A 273 -9.03 17.22 21.47
CA VAL A 273 -8.62 15.83 21.20
C VAL A 273 -7.26 15.80 20.55
N GLU A 274 -7.01 16.68 19.58
CA GLU A 274 -5.74 16.75 18.88
C GLU A 274 -4.60 17.17 19.81
N GLU A 275 -4.84 18.14 20.72
CA GLU A 275 -3.90 18.49 21.80
C GLU A 275 -3.54 17.28 22.67
N GLN A 276 -4.55 16.47 23.02
CA GLN A 276 -4.31 15.25 23.79
C GLN A 276 -3.45 14.24 23.01
N ILE A 277 -3.69 14.07 21.70
CA ILE A 277 -2.88 13.19 20.82
C ILE A 277 -1.43 13.67 20.81
N VAL A 278 -1.22 14.96 20.55
CA VAL A 278 0.12 15.57 20.48
C VAL A 278 0.82 15.51 21.83
N ALA A 279 0.13 15.83 22.92
CA ALA A 279 0.68 15.76 24.27
C ALA A 279 1.08 14.33 24.68
N ASN A 280 0.26 13.32 24.33
CA ASN A 280 0.58 11.92 24.55
C ASN A 280 1.84 11.51 23.76
N THR A 281 1.97 11.97 22.51
CA THR A 281 3.14 11.72 21.66
C THR A 281 4.38 12.37 22.25
N LEU A 282 4.30 13.65 22.68
CA LEU A 282 5.40 14.35 23.34
C LEU A 282 5.85 13.60 24.62
N LYS A 283 4.90 13.15 25.42
CA LYS A 283 5.21 12.36 26.63
C LYS A 283 5.93 11.06 26.29
N SER A 284 5.50 10.35 25.26
CA SER A 284 6.15 9.13 24.79
C SER A 284 7.56 9.40 24.23
N ALA A 285 7.79 10.59 23.66
CA ALA A 285 9.09 11.06 23.18
C ALA A 285 9.99 11.65 24.31
N GLY A 286 9.58 11.48 25.59
CA GLY A 286 10.33 11.97 26.74
C GLY A 286 10.26 13.48 26.96
N LYS A 287 9.23 14.14 26.42
CA LYS A 287 8.96 15.58 26.55
C LYS A 287 7.57 15.80 27.12
N SER A 288 7.43 16.73 28.05
CA SER A 288 6.14 17.15 28.57
C SER A 288 6.02 18.66 28.38
N ASP A 289 5.40 19.08 27.28
CA ASP A 289 5.27 20.48 26.89
C ASP A 289 3.85 20.73 26.37
N ALA A 290 2.93 21.01 27.29
CA ALA A 290 1.52 21.24 26.97
C ALA A 290 1.33 22.52 26.13
N LYS A 291 2.14 23.57 26.38
CA LYS A 291 2.08 24.80 25.57
C LYS A 291 2.47 24.54 24.11
N PHE A 292 3.51 23.73 23.89
CA PHE A 292 3.91 23.36 22.56
C PHE A 292 2.83 22.54 21.84
N ALA A 293 2.18 21.60 22.54
CA ALA A 293 1.06 20.84 21.98
C ALA A 293 -0.09 21.77 21.55
N ALA A 294 -0.52 22.68 22.43
CA ALA A 294 -1.58 23.64 22.12
C ALA A 294 -1.22 24.55 20.94
N ASN A 295 0.01 25.09 20.92
CA ASN A 295 0.49 25.94 19.83
C ASN A 295 0.51 25.21 18.48
N LEU A 296 0.95 23.94 18.44
CA LEU A 296 0.95 23.14 17.24
C LEU A 296 -0.48 22.92 16.70
N VAL A 297 -1.43 22.67 17.58
CA VAL A 297 -2.84 22.46 17.17
C VAL A 297 -3.46 23.77 16.68
N THR A 298 -3.23 24.87 17.37
CA THR A 298 -3.67 26.21 16.93
C THR A 298 -3.10 26.55 15.56
N TRP A 299 -1.80 26.33 15.38
CA TRP A 299 -1.12 26.53 14.08
C TRP A 299 -1.72 25.70 12.96
N ALA A 300 -1.97 24.39 13.19
CA ALA A 300 -2.59 23.53 12.21
C ALA A 300 -4.03 23.92 11.89
N ASP A 301 -4.80 24.39 12.89
CA ASP A 301 -6.19 24.83 12.71
C ASP A 301 -6.27 26.05 11.79
N VAL A 302 -5.40 27.04 11.99
CA VAL A 302 -5.31 28.22 11.08
C VAL A 302 -4.98 27.79 9.66
N ILE A 303 -3.98 26.92 9.46
CA ILE A 303 -3.59 26.43 8.14
C ILE A 303 -4.76 25.70 7.47
N ARG A 304 -5.47 24.83 8.22
CA ARG A 304 -6.62 24.08 7.69
C ARG A 304 -7.80 24.98 7.31
N LYS A 305 -8.03 26.04 8.06
CA LYS A 305 -9.05 27.05 7.71
C LYS A 305 -8.68 27.76 6.43
N THR A 306 -7.45 28.25 6.33
CA THR A 306 -6.95 28.90 5.11
C THR A 306 -6.99 27.97 3.87
N TYR A 307 -6.67 26.68 4.06
CA TYR A 307 -6.80 25.66 3.01
C TYR A 307 -8.25 25.47 2.55
N LYS A 308 -9.20 25.41 3.51
CA LYS A 308 -10.64 25.30 3.18
C LYS A 308 -11.17 26.52 2.43
N ASP A 309 -10.65 27.70 2.74
CA ASP A 309 -11.01 28.96 2.10
C ASP A 309 -10.29 29.15 0.73
N GLY A 310 -9.44 28.20 0.32
CA GLY A 310 -8.72 28.22 -0.96
C GLY A 310 -7.49 29.12 -0.99
N GLY A 311 -7.06 29.66 0.15
CA GLY A 311 -5.90 30.55 0.24
C GLY A 311 -4.54 29.86 0.18
N ILE A 312 -4.49 28.52 0.34
CA ILE A 312 -3.29 27.70 0.21
C ILE A 312 -3.65 26.31 -0.29
N ASP A 313 -2.70 25.64 -0.93
CA ASP A 313 -2.89 24.28 -1.46
C ASP A 313 -2.32 23.17 -0.55
N GLU A 314 -1.56 23.52 0.47
CA GLU A 314 -0.94 22.59 1.38
C GLU A 314 -1.59 22.60 2.76
N ILE A 315 -1.54 21.45 3.44
CA ILE A 315 -2.19 21.23 4.73
C ILE A 315 -1.27 20.60 5.77
N ILE A 316 -1.47 20.99 7.03
CA ILE A 316 -0.86 20.31 8.18
C ILE A 316 -1.85 19.33 8.79
N SER A 317 -1.62 18.04 8.56
CA SER A 317 -2.44 16.94 9.10
C SER A 317 -2.09 16.60 10.55
N THR A 318 -2.99 15.91 11.28
CA THR A 318 -2.71 15.37 12.62
C THR A 318 -1.46 14.46 12.60
N ARG A 319 -1.28 13.65 11.54
CA ARG A 319 -0.06 12.85 11.36
C ARG A 319 1.20 13.73 11.34
N ARG A 320 1.15 14.88 10.70
CA ARG A 320 2.27 15.83 10.68
C ARG A 320 2.58 16.38 12.07
N LEU A 321 1.56 16.70 12.87
CA LEU A 321 1.74 17.15 14.25
C LEU A 321 2.40 16.07 15.12
N VAL A 322 1.98 14.80 14.94
CA VAL A 322 2.62 13.66 15.61
C VAL A 322 4.10 13.57 15.24
N HIS A 323 4.44 13.65 13.94
CA HIS A 323 5.84 13.62 13.49
C HIS A 323 6.66 14.79 14.05
N ILE A 324 6.09 15.99 14.15
CA ILE A 324 6.77 17.15 14.77
C ILE A 324 7.03 16.88 16.27
N ALA A 325 6.06 16.31 16.97
CA ALA A 325 6.21 15.96 18.38
C ALA A 325 7.32 14.91 18.60
N GLU A 326 7.39 13.87 17.75
CA GLU A 326 8.44 12.86 17.75
C GLU A 326 9.81 13.49 17.43
N ALA A 327 9.88 14.32 16.38
CA ALA A 327 11.08 15.04 15.96
C ALA A 327 11.60 15.96 17.09
N TYR A 328 10.71 16.60 17.83
CA TYR A 328 11.11 17.39 19.00
C TYR A 328 11.77 16.52 20.10
N GLY A 329 11.26 15.30 20.30
CA GLY A 329 11.92 14.33 21.20
C GLY A 329 13.37 14.01 20.78
N ILE A 330 13.60 13.89 19.48
CA ILE A 330 14.90 13.55 18.88
C ILE A 330 15.85 14.76 18.88
N PHE A 331 15.41 15.87 18.29
CA PHE A 331 16.26 17.04 18.04
C PHE A 331 16.34 18.01 19.24
N LYS A 332 15.45 17.88 20.21
CA LYS A 332 15.37 18.73 21.41
C LYS A 332 15.21 20.23 21.12
N ASN A 333 14.83 20.59 19.91
CA ASN A 333 14.61 21.94 19.44
C ASN A 333 13.30 22.02 18.66
N LYS A 334 12.35 22.85 19.12
CA LYS A 334 10.99 23.00 18.56
C LYS A 334 11.02 23.49 17.11
N MET A 335 11.75 24.58 16.85
CA MET A 335 11.83 25.15 15.49
C MET A 335 12.47 24.20 14.51
N LYS A 336 13.55 23.50 14.93
CA LYS A 336 14.16 22.46 14.08
C LYS A 336 13.18 21.33 13.79
N ALA A 337 12.40 20.88 14.77
CA ALA A 337 11.39 19.84 14.57
C ALA A 337 10.33 20.26 13.56
N ILE A 338 9.83 21.48 13.63
CA ILE A 338 8.89 22.06 12.66
C ILE A 338 9.53 22.12 11.28
N GLN A 339 10.73 22.69 11.15
CA GLN A 339 11.45 22.84 9.89
C GLN A 339 11.64 21.49 9.17
N VAL A 340 12.20 20.49 9.84
CA VAL A 340 12.47 19.20 9.20
C VAL A 340 11.19 18.49 8.75
N CYS A 341 10.07 18.71 9.44
CA CYS A 341 8.78 18.15 9.08
C CYS A 341 8.03 18.96 8.02
N THR A 342 8.45 20.18 7.71
CA THR A 342 7.87 21.05 6.68
C THR A 342 8.75 21.21 5.44
N ASN A 343 10.00 20.75 5.46
CA ASN A 343 10.97 20.87 4.35
C ASN A 343 10.51 20.25 3.02
N ARG A 344 9.47 19.42 3.00
CA ARG A 344 8.92 18.88 1.75
C ARG A 344 8.08 19.88 0.96
N PHE A 345 7.62 20.94 1.62
CA PHE A 345 6.87 22.00 0.97
C PHE A 345 7.81 22.91 0.20
N ASP A 346 7.27 23.64 -0.76
CA ASP A 346 8.02 24.71 -1.43
C ASP A 346 8.49 25.77 -0.44
N ASP A 347 9.44 26.61 -0.86
CA ASP A 347 10.08 27.55 0.04
C ASP A 347 9.12 28.63 0.56
N ASP A 348 8.18 29.07 -0.26
CA ASP A 348 7.20 30.11 0.11
C ASP A 348 6.21 29.58 1.15
N THR A 349 5.65 28.39 0.91
CA THR A 349 4.77 27.70 1.86
C THR A 349 5.48 27.40 3.17
N LYS A 350 6.72 26.91 3.10
CA LYS A 350 7.52 26.62 4.29
C LYS A 350 7.80 27.86 5.13
N ASN A 351 8.18 28.98 4.49
CA ASN A 351 8.43 30.25 5.17
C ASN A 351 7.13 30.76 5.81
N SER A 352 6.03 30.78 5.07
CA SER A 352 4.71 31.19 5.58
C SER A 352 4.28 30.36 6.80
N PHE A 353 4.49 29.04 6.76
CA PHE A 353 4.16 28.16 7.88
C PHE A 353 5.05 28.41 9.10
N THR A 354 6.33 28.69 8.90
CA THR A 354 7.28 29.01 9.97
C THR A 354 6.97 30.35 10.63
N GLU A 355 6.68 31.38 9.85
CA GLU A 355 6.27 32.71 10.34
C GLU A 355 4.94 32.63 11.12
N LEU A 356 3.96 31.90 10.57
CA LEU A 356 2.69 31.67 11.25
C LEU A 356 2.90 30.99 12.60
N TYR A 357 3.78 29.95 12.68
CA TYR A 357 4.07 29.31 13.96
C TYR A 357 4.69 30.29 14.95
N THR A 358 5.58 31.17 14.51
CA THR A 358 6.21 32.18 15.37
C THR A 358 5.17 33.17 15.94
N LYS A 359 4.17 33.57 15.15
CA LYS A 359 3.05 34.40 15.59
C LYS A 359 2.21 33.66 16.66
N VAL A 360 1.89 32.37 16.43
CA VAL A 360 1.16 31.55 17.41
C VAL A 360 1.96 31.40 18.72
N ASP A 361 3.27 31.13 18.64
CA ASP A 361 4.12 30.95 19.86
C ASP A 361 4.26 32.26 20.67
N SER A 362 4.16 33.42 20.00
CA SER A 362 4.13 34.73 20.63
C SER A 362 2.80 35.09 21.32
N GLY A 363 1.75 34.30 21.09
CA GLY A 363 0.46 34.42 21.77
C GLY A 363 -0.64 35.15 20.96
N ALA A 364 -0.45 35.33 19.64
CA ALA A 364 -1.49 35.86 18.76
C ALA A 364 -2.70 34.89 18.70
N SER A 365 -3.93 35.44 18.78
CA SER A 365 -5.15 34.64 18.68
C SER A 365 -5.41 34.21 17.23
N VAL A 366 -6.15 33.10 17.07
CA VAL A 366 -6.54 32.60 15.72
C VAL A 366 -7.29 33.66 14.92
N ASP A 367 -8.22 34.35 15.58
CA ASP A 367 -9.04 35.38 14.90
C ASP A 367 -8.20 36.56 14.43
N GLN A 368 -7.26 37.03 15.25
CA GLN A 368 -6.32 38.09 14.86
C GLN A 368 -5.46 37.71 13.66
N ILE A 369 -4.95 36.47 13.65
CA ILE A 369 -4.11 35.94 12.58
C ILE A 369 -4.91 35.85 11.25
N LEU A 370 -6.15 35.35 11.33
CA LEU A 370 -7.02 35.24 10.14
C LEU A 370 -7.45 36.58 9.61
N GLU A 371 -7.74 37.56 10.48
CA GLU A 371 -8.07 38.93 10.06
C GLU A 371 -6.87 39.63 9.40
N GLU A 372 -5.68 39.50 9.96
CA GLU A 372 -4.46 40.05 9.36
C GLU A 372 -4.19 39.45 7.97
N ARG A 373 -4.38 38.13 7.79
CA ARG A 373 -4.23 37.49 6.48
C ARG A 373 -5.24 38.01 5.46
N LYS A 374 -6.52 38.04 5.80
CA LYS A 374 -7.55 38.55 4.91
C LYS A 374 -7.27 40.01 4.48
N LYS A 375 -6.73 40.81 5.40
CA LYS A 375 -6.33 42.18 5.09
C LYS A 375 -5.15 42.22 4.12
N GLN A 376 -4.14 41.37 4.30
CA GLN A 376 -2.99 41.29 3.39
C GLN A 376 -3.39 40.77 1.99
N GLU A 377 -4.26 39.75 1.92
CA GLU A 377 -4.79 39.24 0.66
C GLU A 377 -5.58 40.33 -0.10
N LEU A 378 -6.38 41.14 0.60
CA LEU A 378 -7.12 42.26 0.02
C LEU A 378 -6.18 43.40 -0.46
N GLU A 379 -5.15 43.74 0.31
CA GLU A 379 -4.14 44.72 -0.06
C GLU A 379 -3.35 44.28 -1.29
N ASN A 380 -3.00 43.00 -1.40
CA ASN A 380 -2.30 42.43 -2.55
C ASN A 380 -3.17 42.37 -3.80
N SER A 381 -4.47 42.10 -3.70
CA SER A 381 -5.40 42.12 -4.84
C SER A 381 -5.62 43.56 -5.38
N ILE A 382 -5.68 44.53 -4.51
CA ILE A 382 -5.81 45.95 -4.91
C ILE A 382 -4.51 46.43 -5.56
N GLY A 383 -3.34 45.95 -5.13
CA GLY A 383 -2.04 46.30 -5.71
C GLY A 383 -1.79 45.73 -7.10
N GLN A 384 -2.43 44.61 -7.46
CA GLN A 384 -2.34 44.03 -8.79
C GLN A 384 -3.22 44.73 -9.81
N ASP A 385 -4.43 45.16 -9.45
CA ASP A 385 -5.33 45.93 -10.35
C ASP A 385 -4.79 47.31 -10.71
N SER A 386 -3.86 47.86 -9.92
CA SER A 386 -3.24 49.15 -10.22
C SER A 386 -2.05 49.09 -11.19
N ASN A 387 -1.42 47.91 -11.35
CA ASN A 387 -0.31 47.73 -12.28
C ASN A 387 -0.75 47.32 -13.71
N ASP A 388 -1.93 46.72 -13.85
CA ASP A 388 -2.46 46.35 -15.18
C ASP A 388 -3.09 47.54 -15.94
N SER A 389 -3.17 48.72 -15.32
CA SER A 389 -3.75 49.92 -15.94
C SER A 389 -2.73 50.93 -16.49
N GLU A 390 -1.43 50.67 -16.35
CA GLU A 390 -0.37 51.60 -16.86
C GLU A 390 0.31 51.16 -18.16
N ASP A 391 0.06 49.94 -18.68
CA ASP A 391 0.71 49.45 -19.91
C ASP A 391 -0.14 49.50 -21.18
N GLY A 392 -1.10 50.41 -21.26
CA GLY A 392 -2.02 50.50 -22.38
C GLY A 392 -2.22 51.87 -22.96
N GLU A 393 -1.17 52.61 -23.38
CA GLU A 393 -1.31 53.75 -24.33
C GLU A 393 0.08 54.18 -24.84
N GLU A 394 0.56 53.56 -25.93
CA GLU A 394 1.44 54.20 -26.92
C GLU A 394 1.28 53.44 -28.26
N GLU A 395 0.19 53.68 -29.00
CA GLU A 395 0.16 53.45 -30.42
C GLU A 395 0.61 54.74 -31.14
N ASP A 396 1.81 54.65 -31.68
CA ASP A 396 2.38 55.63 -32.60
C ASP A 396 1.55 55.74 -33.88
N ILE A 397 0.93 56.93 -34.05
CA ILE A 397 0.44 57.42 -35.33
C ILE A 397 1.63 58.06 -36.05
N ASN A 398 2.14 57.39 -37.12
CA ASN A 398 2.85 58.10 -38.18
C ASN A 398 2.79 57.36 -39.53
N VAL A 399 2.06 58.04 -40.47
CA VAL A 399 2.09 58.08 -41.94
C VAL A 399 1.82 56.83 -42.72
#